data_07adb44c585432a7751ae0f8b68211a5
#
_entry.id   07adb44c585432a7751ae0f8b68211a5
#
_cell.length_a   1.000
_cell.length_b   1.000
_cell.length_c   1.000
_cell.angle_alpha   90.00
_cell.angle_beta   90.00
_cell.angle_gamma   90.00
#
_symmetry.space_group_name_H-M   'P 1'
#
loop_
_entity.id
_entity.type
_entity.pdbx_description
1 polymer ?
#
loop_
_entity_poly.entity_id
_entity_poly.type
_entity_poly.pdbx_seq_one_letter_code
_entity_poly.pdbx_strand_id
1 'polypeptide(L)'
;MENINVQVYSLVSEPISPIEKLKTIAKLGFAGAEFTADFTEVPVEEMKKVLAENNLKVDSAHVGLDQIEGVLPYFAELGAKLVICPATNFCNKAEAEEVAAELNRLGNIAKQYGIKIGYHNHTDEFYVDEGKYLYDWLIDACDPEVTAFQLDCGWCSAAGVNPVDFINSHAGRIASIHIKENGGVIGANKPQSRHDTTPRFKFEKDADGKPIFPPEFLKMKEEHDKLNVPQLSLIHISEPTRP
;
A
#
# COMPACT_ATOMS: atom_id res chain seq x y z
N MET A 1 -15.83 6.08 15.47
CA MET A 1 -14.54 5.31 15.39
C MET A 1 -13.45 6.30 15.04
N GLU A 2 -12.96 7.00 16.05
CA GLU A 2 -11.85 7.93 15.86
C GLU A 2 -10.60 7.12 15.45
N ASN A 3 -9.89 7.59 14.43
CA ASN A 3 -8.64 7.02 13.92
C ASN A 3 -8.72 5.67 13.17
N ILE A 4 -9.89 5.24 12.69
CA ILE A 4 -10.02 4.10 11.82
C ILE A 4 -10.47 4.61 10.43
N ASN A 5 -9.64 4.37 9.43
CA ASN A 5 -9.86 4.75 8.05
C ASN A 5 -10.11 3.49 7.19
N VAL A 6 -10.68 3.67 6.03
CA VAL A 6 -10.87 2.60 5.03
C VAL A 6 -9.93 2.84 3.88
N GLN A 7 -9.19 1.81 3.49
CA GLN A 7 -8.46 1.83 2.24
C GLN A 7 -9.47 1.71 1.07
N VAL A 8 -9.47 2.71 0.18
CA VAL A 8 -10.49 2.80 -0.89
C VAL A 8 -10.44 1.64 -1.87
N TYR A 9 -9.34 0.90 -1.93
CA TYR A 9 -9.21 -0.33 -2.70
C TYR A 9 -10.21 -1.41 -2.26
N SER A 10 -10.70 -1.36 -1.01
CA SER A 10 -11.79 -2.22 -0.52
C SER A 10 -13.09 -2.04 -1.32
N LEU A 11 -13.22 -0.94 -2.07
CA LEU A 11 -14.34 -0.63 -2.97
C LEU A 11 -13.93 -0.68 -4.45
N VAL A 12 -12.83 -1.38 -4.78
CA VAL A 12 -12.30 -1.41 -6.16
C VAL A 12 -13.26 -2.06 -7.16
N SER A 13 -14.01 -3.07 -6.72
CA SER A 13 -15.01 -3.77 -7.55
C SER A 13 -16.32 -3.00 -7.73
N GLU A 14 -16.55 -1.96 -6.94
CA GLU A 14 -17.74 -1.14 -7.05
C GLU A 14 -17.59 -0.14 -8.21
N PRO A 15 -18.48 -0.16 -9.22
CA PRO A 15 -18.39 0.70 -10.39
C PRO A 15 -18.92 2.12 -10.10
N ILE A 16 -18.44 2.73 -9.03
CA ILE A 16 -18.82 4.06 -8.55
C ILE A 16 -17.62 5.02 -8.57
N SER A 17 -17.89 6.31 -8.70
CA SER A 17 -16.85 7.35 -8.72
C SER A 17 -16.08 7.46 -7.41
N PRO A 18 -14.86 8.04 -7.42
CA PRO A 18 -14.10 8.32 -6.20
C PRO A 18 -14.93 9.06 -5.15
N ILE A 19 -15.69 10.05 -5.56
CA ILE A 19 -16.57 10.84 -4.66
C ILE A 19 -17.65 9.97 -4.03
N GLU A 20 -18.26 9.07 -4.78
CA GLU A 20 -19.29 8.16 -4.26
C GLU A 20 -18.69 7.11 -3.30
N LYS A 21 -17.46 6.66 -3.54
CA LYS A 21 -16.72 5.82 -2.58
C LYS A 21 -16.58 6.52 -1.24
N LEU A 22 -16.16 7.80 -1.24
CA LEU A 22 -16.03 8.59 -0.01
C LEU A 22 -17.36 8.79 0.72
N LYS A 23 -18.43 9.09 0.00
CA LYS A 23 -19.77 9.19 0.59
C LYS A 23 -20.23 7.86 1.21
N THR A 24 -19.86 6.75 0.60
CA THR A 24 -20.15 5.41 1.14
C THR A 24 -19.38 5.16 2.43
N ILE A 25 -18.08 5.48 2.45
CA ILE A 25 -17.22 5.37 3.65
C ILE A 25 -17.78 6.22 4.80
N ALA A 26 -18.18 7.47 4.51
CA ALA A 26 -18.80 8.35 5.51
C ALA A 26 -20.10 7.79 6.06
N LYS A 27 -20.98 7.25 5.19
CA LYS A 27 -22.23 6.58 5.59
C LYS A 27 -22.01 5.40 6.52
N LEU A 28 -20.91 4.68 6.36
CA LEU A 28 -20.54 3.56 7.21
C LEU A 28 -19.96 4.00 8.56
N GLY A 29 -19.74 5.31 8.77
CA GLY A 29 -19.29 5.89 10.03
C GLY A 29 -17.79 5.85 10.25
N PHE A 30 -16.98 5.69 9.21
CA PHE A 30 -15.52 5.78 9.30
C PHE A 30 -15.05 7.23 9.38
N ALA A 31 -13.86 7.43 9.98
CA ALA A 31 -13.29 8.76 10.20
C ALA A 31 -12.55 9.30 8.97
N GLY A 32 -12.13 8.43 8.07
CA GLY A 32 -11.38 8.84 6.89
C GLY A 32 -11.14 7.69 5.91
N ALA A 33 -10.33 8.01 4.91
CA ALA A 33 -9.97 7.07 3.86
C ALA A 33 -8.46 7.14 3.55
N GLU A 34 -7.87 6.01 3.20
CA GLU A 34 -6.60 5.94 2.50
C GLU A 34 -6.88 5.91 1.01
N PHE A 35 -6.31 6.85 0.28
CA PHE A 35 -6.54 7.05 -1.13
C PHE A 35 -5.66 6.14 -2.00
N THR A 36 -6.00 6.07 -3.27
CA THR A 36 -5.15 5.56 -4.36
C THR A 36 -4.86 6.69 -5.34
N ALA A 37 -3.87 6.51 -6.22
CA ALA A 37 -3.40 7.55 -7.13
C ALA A 37 -4.50 8.14 -8.02
N ASP A 38 -5.49 7.34 -8.43
CA ASP A 38 -6.63 7.75 -9.28
C ASP A 38 -7.51 8.85 -8.64
N PHE A 39 -7.46 9.01 -7.32
CA PHE A 39 -8.17 10.12 -6.65
C PHE A 39 -7.61 11.49 -7.01
N THR A 40 -6.37 11.57 -7.52
CA THR A 40 -5.77 12.83 -8.00
C THR A 40 -6.39 13.35 -9.30
N GLU A 41 -7.21 12.54 -9.98
CA GLU A 41 -8.00 12.97 -11.14
C GLU A 41 -9.12 13.96 -10.76
N VAL A 42 -9.56 13.93 -9.49
CA VAL A 42 -10.53 14.90 -8.97
C VAL A 42 -9.80 16.18 -8.57
N PRO A 43 -10.24 17.36 -9.03
CA PRO A 43 -9.62 18.64 -8.63
C PRO A 43 -9.54 18.77 -7.11
N VAL A 44 -8.39 19.24 -6.60
CA VAL A 44 -8.11 19.27 -5.15
C VAL A 44 -9.14 20.08 -4.35
N GLU A 45 -9.63 21.19 -4.89
CA GLU A 45 -10.64 22.02 -4.23
C GLU A 45 -12.00 21.32 -4.14
N GLU A 46 -12.37 20.55 -5.16
CA GLU A 46 -13.57 19.71 -5.12
C GLU A 46 -13.40 18.60 -4.08
N MET A 47 -12.23 17.96 -4.04
CA MET A 47 -11.93 16.91 -3.06
C MET A 47 -11.98 17.45 -1.62
N LYS A 48 -11.38 18.62 -1.34
CA LYS A 48 -11.47 19.29 -0.03
C LYS A 48 -12.92 19.52 0.39
N LYS A 49 -13.75 19.97 -0.53
CA LYS A 49 -15.17 20.20 -0.27
C LYS A 49 -15.89 18.90 0.08
N VAL A 50 -15.67 17.83 -0.70
CA VAL A 50 -16.28 16.52 -0.46
C VAL A 50 -15.86 15.96 0.91
N LEU A 51 -14.58 16.04 1.26
CA LEU A 51 -14.07 15.60 2.55
C LEU A 51 -14.71 16.38 3.71
N ALA A 52 -14.79 17.72 3.60
CA ALA A 52 -15.39 18.58 4.62
C ALA A 52 -16.89 18.29 4.80
N GLU A 53 -17.65 18.17 3.71
CA GLU A 53 -19.09 17.90 3.72
C GLU A 53 -19.42 16.53 4.33
N ASN A 54 -18.50 15.56 4.23
CA ASN A 54 -18.68 14.21 4.73
C ASN A 54 -17.92 13.94 6.05
N ASN A 55 -17.25 14.96 6.62
CA ASN A 55 -16.44 14.85 7.84
C ASN A 55 -15.41 13.72 7.77
N LEU A 56 -14.74 13.59 6.62
CA LEU A 56 -13.69 12.61 6.37
C LEU A 56 -12.31 13.25 6.37
N LYS A 57 -11.29 12.46 6.75
CA LYS A 57 -9.87 12.82 6.65
C LYS A 57 -9.18 11.94 5.61
N VAL A 58 -8.05 12.44 5.11
CA VAL A 58 -7.08 11.67 4.31
C VAL A 58 -5.76 11.70 5.05
N ASP A 59 -5.40 10.60 5.67
CA ASP A 59 -4.14 10.51 6.43
C ASP A 59 -3.01 9.88 5.57
N SER A 60 -3.38 9.04 4.59
CA SER A 60 -2.43 8.34 3.73
C SER A 60 -2.97 8.08 2.33
N ALA A 61 -2.06 7.76 1.41
CA ALA A 61 -2.41 7.34 0.06
C ALA A 61 -1.43 6.29 -0.48
N HIS A 62 -1.94 5.32 -1.23
CA HIS A 62 -1.15 4.37 -2.02
C HIS A 62 -0.88 4.91 -3.42
N VAL A 63 0.39 5.05 -3.77
CA VAL A 63 0.84 5.63 -5.04
C VAL A 63 2.04 4.85 -5.57
N GLY A 64 2.03 4.52 -6.86
CA GLY A 64 3.16 3.86 -7.51
C GLY A 64 4.46 4.65 -7.32
N LEU A 65 5.57 3.96 -7.10
CA LEU A 65 6.86 4.55 -6.74
C LEU A 65 7.29 5.67 -7.71
N ASP A 66 7.03 5.48 -8.99
CA ASP A 66 7.34 6.42 -10.09
C ASP A 66 6.41 7.64 -10.15
N GLN A 67 5.25 7.59 -9.50
CA GLN A 67 4.24 8.65 -9.49
C GLN A 67 4.27 9.53 -8.25
N ILE A 68 4.91 9.06 -7.16
CA ILE A 68 4.87 9.69 -5.83
C ILE A 68 5.24 11.18 -5.92
N GLU A 69 6.37 11.50 -6.55
CA GLU A 69 6.88 12.88 -6.59
C GLU A 69 5.86 13.87 -7.18
N GLY A 70 5.16 13.45 -8.25
CA GLY A 70 4.19 14.29 -8.96
C GLY A 70 2.92 14.59 -8.18
N VAL A 71 2.55 13.74 -7.22
CA VAL A 71 1.28 13.85 -6.48
C VAL A 71 1.44 14.43 -5.07
N LEU A 72 2.67 14.64 -4.60
CA LEU A 72 2.94 15.20 -3.26
C LEU A 72 2.19 16.52 -2.98
N PRO A 73 2.17 17.51 -3.90
CA PRO A 73 1.43 18.76 -3.65
C PRO A 73 -0.06 18.52 -3.40
N TYR A 74 -0.67 17.62 -4.17
CA TYR A 74 -2.08 17.27 -4.04
C TYR A 74 -2.40 16.69 -2.66
N PHE A 75 -1.65 15.68 -2.23
CA PHE A 75 -1.87 15.04 -0.94
C PHE A 75 -1.51 15.94 0.24
N ALA A 76 -0.52 16.83 0.08
CA ALA A 76 -0.20 17.84 1.08
C ALA A 76 -1.39 18.80 1.34
N GLU A 77 -2.05 19.25 0.26
CA GLU A 77 -3.22 20.11 0.36
C GLU A 77 -4.42 19.43 1.03
N LEU A 78 -4.54 18.11 0.92
CA LEU A 78 -5.55 17.31 1.61
C LEU A 78 -5.18 16.98 3.07
N GLY A 79 -3.94 17.28 3.50
CA GLY A 79 -3.46 17.06 4.86
C GLY A 79 -2.90 15.67 5.12
N ALA A 80 -2.65 14.86 4.09
CA ALA A 80 -2.02 13.54 4.22
C ALA A 80 -0.67 13.63 4.92
N LYS A 81 -0.35 12.62 5.71
CA LYS A 81 0.91 12.50 6.46
C LYS A 81 1.83 11.44 5.89
N LEU A 82 1.29 10.52 5.12
CA LEU A 82 2.02 9.39 4.58
C LEU A 82 1.59 9.13 3.12
N VAL A 83 2.55 9.08 2.20
CA VAL A 83 2.34 8.58 0.84
C VAL A 83 3.14 7.31 0.69
N ILE A 84 2.47 6.23 0.31
CA ILE A 84 2.95 4.86 0.45
C ILE A 84 3.12 4.23 -0.91
N CYS A 85 4.31 3.69 -1.19
CA CYS A 85 4.50 2.76 -2.29
C CYS A 85 3.82 1.43 -1.95
N PRO A 86 2.75 1.01 -2.67
CA PRO A 86 2.00 -0.18 -2.32
C PRO A 86 2.72 -1.47 -2.70
N ALA A 87 3.60 -1.44 -3.70
CA ALA A 87 4.38 -2.58 -4.15
C ALA A 87 5.50 -2.13 -5.10
N THR A 88 6.65 -2.78 -5.00
CA THR A 88 7.70 -2.77 -6.02
C THR A 88 8.51 -4.07 -5.91
N ASN A 89 9.13 -4.50 -7.00
CA ASN A 89 9.91 -5.74 -6.98
C ASN A 89 11.30 -5.49 -6.40
N PHE A 90 11.77 -6.41 -5.56
CA PHE A 90 13.16 -6.56 -5.15
C PHE A 90 13.35 -7.99 -4.62
N CYS A 91 14.36 -8.69 -5.07
CA CYS A 91 14.51 -10.14 -4.84
C CYS A 91 15.74 -10.52 -3.99
N ASN A 92 16.52 -9.54 -3.56
CA ASN A 92 17.71 -9.70 -2.73
C ASN A 92 18.01 -8.40 -1.97
N LYS A 93 18.97 -8.46 -1.04
CA LYS A 93 19.42 -7.34 -0.23
C LYS A 93 19.82 -6.11 -1.07
N ALA A 94 20.62 -6.30 -2.12
CA ALA A 94 21.11 -5.18 -2.93
C ALA A 94 19.95 -4.42 -3.58
N GLU A 95 18.96 -5.13 -4.11
CA GLU A 95 17.77 -4.51 -4.69
C GLU A 95 16.86 -3.85 -3.64
N ALA A 96 16.79 -4.40 -2.41
CA ALA A 96 16.09 -3.75 -1.29
C ALA A 96 16.78 -2.41 -0.92
N GLU A 97 18.12 -2.39 -0.89
CA GLU A 97 18.90 -1.15 -0.67
C GLU A 97 18.69 -0.12 -1.79
N GLU A 98 18.54 -0.55 -3.05
CA GLU A 98 18.21 0.36 -4.17
C GLU A 98 16.80 0.97 -3.99
N VAL A 99 15.81 0.17 -3.59
CA VAL A 99 14.46 0.67 -3.30
C VAL A 99 14.50 1.64 -2.12
N ALA A 100 15.25 1.32 -1.07
CA ALA A 100 15.43 2.21 0.07
C ALA A 100 16.05 3.56 -0.33
N ALA A 101 17.05 3.55 -1.21
CA ALA A 101 17.67 4.77 -1.72
C ALA A 101 16.64 5.67 -2.43
N GLU A 102 15.74 5.09 -3.22
CA GLU A 102 14.68 5.84 -3.89
C GLU A 102 13.61 6.34 -2.91
N LEU A 103 13.20 5.52 -1.94
CA LEU A 103 12.28 5.97 -0.87
C LEU A 103 12.89 7.11 -0.05
N ASN A 104 14.18 7.05 0.27
CA ASN A 104 14.92 8.12 0.97
C ASN A 104 14.97 9.40 0.12
N ARG A 105 15.23 9.28 -1.19
CA ARG A 105 15.22 10.42 -2.11
C ARG A 105 13.86 11.11 -2.12
N LEU A 106 12.80 10.32 -2.32
CA LEU A 106 11.42 10.81 -2.33
C LEU A 106 11.03 11.39 -0.96
N GLY A 107 11.46 10.76 0.13
CA GLY A 107 11.23 11.23 1.49
C GLY A 107 11.84 12.60 1.76
N ASN A 108 13.05 12.85 1.26
CA ASN A 108 13.69 14.17 1.35
C ASN A 108 12.93 15.25 0.56
N ILE A 109 12.34 14.89 -0.58
CA ILE A 109 11.45 15.79 -1.34
C ILE A 109 10.14 16.01 -0.57
N ALA A 110 9.53 14.94 -0.05
CA ALA A 110 8.25 14.99 0.64
C ALA A 110 8.29 15.78 1.96
N LYS A 111 9.48 15.89 2.58
CA LYS A 111 9.69 16.60 3.84
C LYS A 111 9.22 18.07 3.78
N GLN A 112 9.39 18.76 2.66
CA GLN A 112 8.89 20.13 2.47
C GLN A 112 7.37 20.26 2.53
N TYR A 113 6.66 19.15 2.29
CA TYR A 113 5.21 19.04 2.35
C TYR A 113 4.70 18.52 3.69
N GLY A 114 5.60 18.19 4.62
CA GLY A 114 5.23 17.58 5.91
C GLY A 114 4.72 16.14 5.77
N ILE A 115 5.13 15.45 4.70
CA ILE A 115 4.75 14.08 4.37
C ILE A 115 5.98 13.18 4.53
N LYS A 116 5.79 11.98 5.08
CA LYS A 116 6.76 10.88 4.99
C LYS A 116 6.42 9.96 3.82
N ILE A 117 7.44 9.31 3.27
CA ILE A 117 7.23 8.26 2.27
C ILE A 117 7.18 6.91 2.97
N GLY A 118 6.20 6.10 2.60
CA GLY A 118 5.99 4.78 3.17
C GLY A 118 6.20 3.66 2.17
N TYR A 119 6.26 2.45 2.72
CA TYR A 119 6.20 1.21 1.96
C TYR A 119 5.21 0.24 2.62
N HIS A 120 4.44 -0.46 1.79
CA HIS A 120 3.44 -1.46 2.20
C HIS A 120 3.88 -2.85 1.74
N ASN A 121 3.78 -3.83 2.62
CA ASN A 121 4.18 -5.21 2.32
C ASN A 121 3.04 -6.07 1.79
N HIS A 122 3.44 -7.09 1.04
CA HIS A 122 2.69 -8.31 0.78
C HIS A 122 3.41 -9.50 1.43
N THR A 123 3.31 -10.69 0.86
CA THR A 123 4.00 -11.88 1.38
C THR A 123 5.47 -11.95 0.94
N ASP A 124 5.77 -11.47 -0.25
CA ASP A 124 7.06 -11.66 -0.90
C ASP A 124 8.20 -10.93 -0.17
N GLU A 125 7.90 -9.83 0.52
CA GLU A 125 8.85 -9.10 1.36
C GLU A 125 9.37 -9.91 2.56
N PHE A 126 8.65 -10.96 2.94
CA PHE A 126 9.09 -11.89 3.99
C PHE A 126 9.93 -13.06 3.45
N TYR A 127 10.30 -13.06 2.16
CA TYR A 127 11.31 -13.98 1.65
C TYR A 127 12.65 -13.72 2.35
N VAL A 128 13.34 -14.82 2.73
CA VAL A 128 14.62 -14.73 3.45
C VAL A 128 15.77 -14.67 2.45
N ASP A 129 16.56 -13.61 2.52
CA ASP A 129 17.81 -13.44 1.79
C ASP A 129 18.92 -13.07 2.77
N GLU A 130 20.07 -13.75 2.70
CA GLU A 130 21.20 -13.55 3.62
C GLU A 130 20.81 -13.58 5.12
N GLY A 131 19.84 -14.44 5.49
CA GLY A 131 19.43 -14.68 6.87
C GLY A 131 18.46 -13.65 7.47
N LYS A 132 17.97 -12.69 6.68
CA LYS A 132 16.94 -11.72 7.07
C LYS A 132 15.82 -11.71 6.04
N TYR A 133 14.64 -11.20 6.43
CA TYR A 133 13.59 -10.88 5.47
C TYR A 133 14.04 -9.76 4.52
N LEU A 134 13.58 -9.79 3.28
CA LEU A 134 13.78 -8.67 2.35
C LEU A 134 13.22 -7.38 2.94
N TYR A 135 12.12 -7.47 3.69
CA TYR A 135 11.52 -6.33 4.38
C TYR A 135 12.45 -5.73 5.44
N ASP A 136 13.18 -6.57 6.20
CA ASP A 136 14.17 -6.10 7.18
C ASP A 136 15.29 -5.33 6.50
N TRP A 137 15.81 -5.82 5.36
CA TRP A 137 16.83 -5.13 4.58
C TRP A 137 16.34 -3.77 4.09
N LEU A 138 15.10 -3.69 3.63
CA LEU A 138 14.48 -2.42 3.20
C LEU A 138 14.34 -1.45 4.38
N ILE A 139 13.82 -1.91 5.52
CA ILE A 139 13.61 -1.09 6.73
C ILE A 139 14.95 -0.55 7.25
N ASP A 140 15.98 -1.41 7.32
CA ASP A 140 17.30 -1.05 7.84
C ASP A 140 18.01 0.01 6.96
N ALA A 141 17.80 -0.04 5.64
CA ALA A 141 18.40 0.88 4.67
C ALA A 141 17.65 2.22 4.54
N CYS A 142 16.43 2.30 5.06
CA CYS A 142 15.58 3.49 4.98
C CYS A 142 15.84 4.48 6.14
N ASP A 143 15.99 5.77 5.82
CA ASP A 143 16.15 6.85 6.80
C ASP A 143 14.85 7.08 7.59
N PRO A 144 14.83 6.88 8.92
CA PRO A 144 13.63 7.02 9.77
C PRO A 144 13.10 8.47 9.84
N GLU A 145 13.91 9.46 9.50
CA GLU A 145 13.47 10.86 9.51
C GLU A 145 12.46 11.15 8.39
N VAL A 146 12.60 10.50 7.25
CA VAL A 146 11.82 10.80 6.04
C VAL A 146 10.99 9.63 5.54
N THR A 147 11.20 8.42 6.08
CA THR A 147 10.46 7.22 5.71
C THR A 147 9.75 6.59 6.89
N ALA A 148 8.68 5.84 6.60
CA ALA A 148 7.94 5.04 7.56
C ALA A 148 7.32 3.83 6.84
N PHE A 149 6.79 2.87 7.59
CA PHE A 149 6.26 1.64 7.00
C PHE A 149 4.80 1.44 7.40
N GLN A 150 4.06 0.86 6.47
CA GLN A 150 2.71 0.37 6.73
C GLN A 150 2.76 -1.16 6.72
N LEU A 151 2.51 -1.78 7.85
CA LEU A 151 2.43 -3.24 7.93
C LEU A 151 1.03 -3.72 7.57
N ASP A 152 0.91 -4.50 6.52
CA ASP A 152 -0.30 -5.31 6.30
C ASP A 152 -0.20 -6.59 7.14
N CYS A 153 -0.99 -6.61 8.23
CA CYS A 153 -1.00 -7.72 9.17
C CYS A 153 -1.53 -9.01 8.54
N GLY A 154 -2.44 -8.91 7.57
CA GLY A 154 -2.97 -10.06 6.85
C GLY A 154 -1.90 -10.71 5.96
N TRP A 155 -1.18 -9.94 5.18
CA TRP A 155 -0.09 -10.47 4.36
C TRP A 155 1.09 -10.95 5.20
N CYS A 156 1.43 -10.25 6.28
CA CYS A 156 2.44 -10.70 7.25
C CYS A 156 2.09 -12.10 7.81
N SER A 157 0.85 -12.28 8.27
CA SER A 157 0.35 -13.56 8.77
C SER A 157 0.31 -14.64 7.67
N ALA A 158 -0.07 -14.26 6.45
CA ALA A 158 -0.08 -15.18 5.29
C ALA A 158 1.32 -15.66 4.91
N ALA A 159 2.34 -14.82 5.12
CA ALA A 159 3.75 -15.21 4.98
C ALA A 159 4.25 -16.16 6.10
N GLY A 160 3.47 -16.37 7.16
CA GLY A 160 3.82 -17.19 8.31
C GLY A 160 4.55 -16.41 9.43
N VAL A 161 4.53 -15.09 9.38
CA VAL A 161 5.17 -14.19 10.36
C VAL A 161 4.11 -13.65 11.32
N ASN A 162 4.44 -13.58 12.61
CA ASN A 162 3.55 -12.99 13.61
C ASN A 162 3.61 -11.45 13.50
N PRO A 163 2.49 -10.75 13.17
CA PRO A 163 2.50 -9.30 13.01
C PRO A 163 2.86 -8.55 14.29
N VAL A 164 2.46 -9.06 15.46
CA VAL A 164 2.75 -8.42 16.76
C VAL A 164 4.25 -8.46 17.05
N ASP A 165 4.89 -9.60 16.80
CA ASP A 165 6.34 -9.75 16.98
C ASP A 165 7.09 -8.85 15.98
N PHE A 166 6.61 -8.77 14.74
CA PHE A 166 7.21 -7.91 13.71
C PHE A 166 7.11 -6.43 14.08
N ILE A 167 5.94 -5.96 14.54
CA ILE A 167 5.74 -4.58 15.01
C ILE A 167 6.69 -4.27 16.18
N ASN A 168 6.78 -5.18 17.14
CA ASN A 168 7.64 -4.98 18.33
C ASN A 168 9.12 -4.92 17.96
N SER A 169 9.57 -5.74 17.01
CA SER A 169 10.98 -5.74 16.55
C SER A 169 11.34 -4.49 15.73
N HIS A 170 10.34 -3.83 15.14
CA HIS A 170 10.50 -2.61 14.35
C HIS A 170 9.82 -1.39 14.99
N ALA A 171 9.86 -1.32 16.33
CA ALA A 171 9.25 -0.22 17.07
C ALA A 171 9.76 1.15 16.58
N GLY A 172 8.81 2.07 16.35
CA GLY A 172 9.10 3.40 15.82
C GLY A 172 9.28 3.48 14.29
N ARG A 173 9.25 2.34 13.58
CA ARG A 173 9.31 2.33 12.10
C ARG A 173 7.94 2.12 11.47
N ILE A 174 7.03 1.42 12.15
CA ILE A 174 5.68 1.15 11.67
C ILE A 174 4.77 2.31 12.06
N ALA A 175 4.35 3.11 11.08
CA ALA A 175 3.50 4.28 11.28
C ALA A 175 2.01 4.00 11.01
N SER A 176 1.72 2.93 10.27
CA SER A 176 0.36 2.55 9.88
C SER A 176 0.25 1.03 9.81
N ILE A 177 -0.93 0.51 10.02
CA ILE A 177 -1.21 -0.92 9.84
C ILE A 177 -2.47 -1.13 8.99
N HIS A 178 -2.45 -2.14 8.12
CA HIS A 178 -3.65 -2.69 7.54
C HIS A 178 -4.11 -3.88 8.36
N ILE A 179 -5.34 -3.82 8.83
CA ILE A 179 -6.02 -4.92 9.51
C ILE A 179 -6.92 -5.58 8.49
N LYS A 180 -6.52 -6.74 8.01
CA LYS A 180 -7.32 -7.54 7.09
C LYS A 180 -7.18 -9.02 7.39
N GLU A 181 -8.15 -9.80 6.96
CA GLU A 181 -8.13 -11.26 7.07
C GLU A 181 -7.22 -11.88 6.00
N ASN A 182 -6.78 -13.11 6.26
CA ASN A 182 -6.16 -13.98 5.28
C ASN A 182 -6.75 -15.38 5.36
N GLY A 183 -6.66 -16.14 4.26
CA GLY A 183 -7.19 -17.51 4.17
C GLY A 183 -6.29 -18.59 4.82
N GLY A 184 -5.17 -18.21 5.42
CA GLY A 184 -4.19 -19.11 6.02
C GLY A 184 -2.75 -18.78 5.61
N VAL A 185 -1.82 -19.59 6.09
CA VAL A 185 -0.39 -19.41 5.77
C VAL A 185 -0.11 -19.99 4.39
N ILE A 186 0.41 -19.14 3.50
CA ILE A 186 0.86 -19.52 2.14
C ILE A 186 2.37 -19.42 1.96
N GLY A 187 3.07 -18.78 2.92
CA GLY A 187 4.50 -18.52 2.88
C GLY A 187 4.89 -17.35 1.98
N ALA A 188 6.18 -17.05 1.95
CA ALA A 188 6.77 -16.04 1.09
C ALA A 188 7.49 -16.70 -0.10
N ASN A 189 7.25 -16.22 -1.30
CA ASN A 189 7.97 -16.67 -2.49
C ASN A 189 9.10 -15.68 -2.79
N LYS A 190 10.16 -16.16 -3.47
CA LYS A 190 11.18 -15.26 -3.97
C LYS A 190 10.56 -14.31 -4.99
N PRO A 191 10.62 -12.98 -4.77
CA PRO A 191 10.10 -12.02 -5.72
C PRO A 191 10.89 -12.02 -7.03
N GLN A 192 10.29 -11.46 -8.07
CA GLN A 192 11.02 -11.14 -9.30
C GLN A 192 11.99 -9.99 -9.04
N SER A 193 13.17 -10.03 -9.68
CA SER A 193 14.10 -8.91 -9.65
C SER A 193 13.46 -7.64 -10.23
N ARG A 194 13.77 -6.48 -9.65
CA ARG A 194 13.34 -5.19 -10.19
C ARG A 194 13.95 -4.87 -11.56
N HIS A 195 15.06 -5.52 -11.89
CA HIS A 195 15.75 -5.38 -13.17
C HIS A 195 15.27 -6.38 -14.23
N ASP A 196 14.44 -7.36 -13.83
CA ASP A 196 13.82 -8.28 -14.76
C ASP A 196 12.52 -7.70 -15.32
N THR A 197 12.56 -7.22 -16.54
CA THR A 197 11.42 -6.68 -17.26
C THR A 197 10.57 -7.75 -17.95
N THR A 198 10.89 -9.02 -17.75
CA THR A 198 10.10 -10.13 -18.32
C THR A 198 8.71 -10.13 -17.70
N PRO A 199 7.63 -9.99 -18.48
CA PRO A 199 6.28 -10.05 -17.91
C PRO A 199 6.07 -11.39 -17.19
N ARG A 200 5.58 -11.36 -15.96
CA ARG A 200 5.23 -12.55 -15.17
C ARG A 200 4.28 -13.49 -15.91
N PHE A 201 3.44 -12.92 -16.77
CA PHE A 201 2.51 -13.65 -17.62
C PHE A 201 2.56 -13.08 -19.03
N LYS A 202 2.88 -13.94 -20.02
CA LYS A 202 2.73 -13.60 -21.43
C LYS A 202 1.33 -14.06 -21.85
N PHE A 203 0.45 -13.10 -22.09
CA PHE A 203 -0.84 -13.39 -22.66
C PHE A 203 -0.80 -13.19 -24.17
N GLU A 204 -1.35 -14.16 -24.93
CA GLU A 204 -1.72 -13.93 -26.32
C GLU A 204 -2.78 -12.83 -26.37
N LYS A 205 -2.80 -12.07 -27.45
CA LYS A 205 -3.80 -11.02 -27.64
C LYS A 205 -4.73 -11.48 -28.76
N ASP A 206 -6.02 -11.18 -28.60
CA ASP A 206 -7.02 -11.35 -29.64
C ASP A 206 -6.86 -10.31 -30.76
N ALA A 207 -7.73 -10.39 -31.79
CA ALA A 207 -7.71 -9.48 -32.93
C ALA A 207 -7.95 -8.00 -32.55
N ASP A 208 -8.54 -7.73 -31.40
CA ASP A 208 -8.81 -6.39 -30.87
C ASP A 208 -7.69 -5.93 -29.89
N GLY A 209 -6.63 -6.73 -29.73
CA GLY A 209 -5.50 -6.42 -28.86
C GLY A 209 -5.75 -6.70 -27.37
N LYS A 210 -6.84 -7.34 -27.00
CA LYS A 210 -7.17 -7.72 -25.63
C LYS A 210 -6.43 -9.01 -25.24
N PRO A 211 -5.95 -9.12 -23.97
CA PRO A 211 -5.26 -10.32 -23.55
C PRO A 211 -6.21 -11.53 -23.50
N ILE A 212 -5.77 -12.63 -24.10
CA ILE A 212 -6.42 -13.93 -23.97
C ILE A 212 -5.85 -14.61 -22.73
N PHE A 213 -6.66 -14.78 -21.72
CA PHE A 213 -6.24 -15.42 -20.48
C PHE A 213 -6.31 -16.94 -20.62
N PRO A 214 -5.22 -17.69 -20.33
CA PRO A 214 -5.24 -19.14 -20.29
C PRO A 214 -6.29 -19.66 -19.30
N PRO A 215 -6.93 -20.81 -19.56
CA PRO A 215 -7.92 -21.40 -18.64
C PRO A 215 -7.40 -21.59 -17.21
N GLU A 216 -6.12 -21.92 -17.08
CA GLU A 216 -5.44 -22.06 -15.78
C GLU A 216 -5.37 -20.74 -15.01
N PHE A 217 -5.11 -19.64 -15.72
CA PHE A 217 -5.10 -18.30 -15.13
C PHE A 217 -6.51 -17.88 -14.71
N LEU A 218 -7.53 -18.14 -15.54
CA LEU A 218 -8.92 -17.86 -15.20
C LEU A 218 -9.37 -18.67 -13.99
N LYS A 219 -8.97 -19.94 -13.90
CA LYS A 219 -9.23 -20.78 -12.74
C LYS A 219 -8.55 -20.27 -11.48
N MET A 220 -7.26 -19.93 -11.58
CA MET A 220 -6.50 -19.33 -10.47
C MET A 220 -7.13 -18.01 -10.01
N LYS A 221 -7.53 -17.16 -10.96
CA LYS A 221 -8.25 -15.92 -10.67
C LYS A 221 -9.60 -16.20 -10.00
N GLU A 222 -10.36 -17.16 -10.49
CA GLU A 222 -11.66 -17.55 -9.91
C GLU A 222 -11.49 -18.14 -8.49
N GLU A 223 -10.44 -18.92 -8.26
CA GLU A 223 -10.08 -19.43 -6.92
C GLU A 223 -9.64 -18.29 -6.01
N HIS A 224 -8.83 -17.37 -6.51
CA HIS A 224 -8.41 -16.16 -5.80
C HIS A 224 -9.63 -15.25 -5.49
N ASP A 225 -10.54 -15.05 -6.45
CA ASP A 225 -11.75 -14.26 -6.28
C ASP A 225 -12.73 -14.91 -5.30
N LYS A 226 -12.77 -16.24 -5.22
CA LYS A 226 -13.54 -16.99 -4.21
C LYS A 226 -12.92 -16.88 -2.81
N LEU A 227 -11.62 -16.72 -2.72
CA LEU A 227 -10.89 -16.45 -1.46
C LEU A 227 -10.92 -14.96 -1.08
N ASN A 228 -11.09 -14.08 -2.05
CA ASN A 228 -11.32 -12.66 -1.87
C ASN A 228 -12.81 -12.39 -1.61
N VAL A 229 -13.27 -12.77 -0.43
CA VAL A 229 -14.40 -12.04 0.18
C VAL A 229 -13.98 -10.57 0.21
N PRO A 230 -14.89 -9.60 -0.07
CA PRO A 230 -14.54 -8.17 -0.01
C PRO A 230 -13.84 -7.87 1.31
N GLN A 231 -12.52 -7.75 1.26
CA GLN A 231 -11.71 -7.61 2.46
C GLN A 231 -11.75 -6.13 2.82
N LEU A 232 -12.48 -5.81 3.87
CA LEU A 232 -12.45 -4.48 4.44
C LEU A 232 -11.04 -4.26 5.03
N SER A 233 -10.19 -3.53 4.33
CA SER A 233 -8.90 -3.12 4.85
C SER A 233 -9.10 -1.91 5.74
N LEU A 234 -9.02 -2.12 7.04
CA LEU A 234 -9.07 -1.07 8.04
C LEU A 234 -7.64 -0.59 8.33
N ILE A 235 -7.49 0.73 8.40
CA ILE A 235 -6.19 1.36 8.64
C ILE A 235 -6.22 2.03 10.01
N HIS A 236 -5.23 1.73 10.81
CA HIS A 236 -4.93 2.47 12.02
C HIS A 236 -3.59 3.19 11.85
N ILE A 237 -3.61 4.52 11.95
CA ILE A 237 -2.40 5.33 11.99
C ILE A 237 -2.09 5.63 13.44
N SER A 238 -0.97 5.12 13.94
CA SER A 238 -0.47 5.48 15.25
C SER A 238 0.25 6.83 15.17
N GLU A 239 -0.08 7.74 16.10
CA GLU A 239 0.81 8.89 16.33
C GLU A 239 2.20 8.38 16.72
N PRO A 240 3.29 8.99 16.22
CA PRO A 240 4.63 8.63 16.66
C PRO A 240 4.68 8.81 18.18
N THR A 241 4.90 7.72 18.90
CA THR A 241 5.16 7.77 20.34
C THR A 241 6.36 8.69 20.53
N ARG A 242 6.14 9.83 21.18
CA ARG A 242 7.25 10.70 21.62
C ARG A 242 8.16 9.87 22.52
N PRO A 243 9.49 10.00 22.38
CA PRO A 243 10.44 9.35 23.30
C PRO A 243 10.27 9.85 24.72
#